data_1f3b0ad2d7854c0ba5153196ffac6854
#
_entry.id   1f3b0ad2d7854c0ba5153196ffac6854
#
_cell.length_a   1.000
_cell.length_b   1.000
_cell.length_c   1.000
_cell.angle_alpha   90.00
_cell.angle_beta   90.00
_cell.angle_gamma   90.00
#
_symmetry.space_group_name_H-M   'P 1'
#
loop_
_entity.id
_entity.type
_entity.pdbx_description
1 polymer ?
#
loop_
_entity_poly.entity_id
_entity_poly.type
_entity_poly.pdbx_seq_one_letter_code
_entity_poly.pdbx_strand_id
1 'polypeptide(L)'
;MALEGEKFIDVGGVRTRYVNRGTGETVVLFHGGNFGSTSSADATDDWGETIDDIAKWARVVAIDKLGQGYTGNPKIDDDYTMAAVVDHAHQALRILGIESAHLVGHSRGGYLACRLTVDYPETAKSCVIVSSNTCAPGTGGNEKLFANKPTPSLTAESQRWVLERYSYNAKCVTDEWVNALTAIAQQQSYAEAADKMTQDGFLWTKFLPGLLTDKEEMFRILQTRGIQRPVLQIWGYNDPTVSHAQAFELYRILAEKERRARWQIFNEAGHFCYREQRKRFNEVLRSFIANA
;
A
#
# COMPACT_ATOMS: atom_id res chain seq x y z
N MET A 1 8.02 13.39 13.43
CA MET A 1 7.24 14.65 13.39
C MET A 1 5.92 14.36 12.73
N ALA A 2 4.81 15.03 13.15
CA ALA A 2 3.52 14.85 12.50
C ALA A 2 3.59 15.34 11.03
N LEU A 3 2.96 14.61 10.13
CA LEU A 3 2.85 15.03 8.73
C LEU A 3 1.91 16.24 8.64
N GLU A 4 2.25 17.20 7.78
CA GLU A 4 1.35 18.33 7.55
C GLU A 4 -0.02 17.84 7.03
N GLY A 5 -1.11 18.36 7.62
CA GLY A 5 -2.47 17.90 7.30
C GLY A 5 -2.88 16.59 7.95
N GLU A 6 -2.09 16.08 8.91
CA GLU A 6 -2.43 14.91 9.71
C GLU A 6 -3.69 15.15 10.53
N LYS A 7 -4.59 14.17 10.49
CA LYS A 7 -5.86 14.18 11.22
C LYS A 7 -6.22 12.74 11.63
N PHE A 8 -7.22 12.64 12.51
CA PHE A 8 -7.76 11.36 12.96
C PHE A 8 -9.28 11.35 12.84
N ILE A 9 -9.82 10.18 12.52
CA ILE A 9 -11.27 9.88 12.54
C ILE A 9 -11.49 8.60 13.33
N ASP A 10 -12.70 8.40 13.81
CA ASP A 10 -13.14 7.11 14.35
C ASP A 10 -13.81 6.29 13.23
N VAL A 11 -13.33 5.09 13.00
CA VAL A 11 -13.89 4.13 12.04
C VAL A 11 -14.29 2.88 12.81
N GLY A 12 -15.56 2.79 13.19
CA GLY A 12 -16.06 1.63 13.94
C GLY A 12 -15.38 1.41 15.29
N GLY A 13 -15.02 2.49 15.99
CA GLY A 13 -14.29 2.46 17.25
C GLY A 13 -12.77 2.31 17.10
N VAL A 14 -12.25 2.34 15.87
CA VAL A 14 -10.80 2.36 15.60
C VAL A 14 -10.37 3.78 15.28
N ARG A 15 -9.49 4.36 16.09
CA ARG A 15 -8.87 5.65 15.81
C ARG A 15 -7.97 5.52 14.59
N THR A 16 -8.32 6.18 13.49
CA THR A 16 -7.70 6.04 12.17
C THR A 16 -7.02 7.33 11.76
N ARG A 17 -5.70 7.26 11.51
CA ARG A 17 -4.89 8.37 11.00
C ARG A 17 -5.09 8.54 9.50
N TYR A 18 -5.17 9.81 9.08
CA TYR A 18 -5.08 10.18 7.68
C TYR A 18 -4.43 11.56 7.50
N VAL A 19 -3.89 11.79 6.31
CA VAL A 19 -3.42 13.09 5.84
C VAL A 19 -4.38 13.59 4.78
N ASN A 20 -4.77 14.89 4.82
CA ASN A 20 -5.65 15.48 3.81
C ASN A 20 -5.09 16.85 3.39
N ARG A 21 -4.64 16.94 2.13
CA ARG A 21 -3.98 18.14 1.58
C ARG A 21 -4.42 18.40 0.14
N GLY A 22 -4.22 19.63 -0.32
CA GLY A 22 -4.59 20.03 -1.68
C GLY A 22 -6.10 20.15 -1.90
N THR A 23 -6.49 20.40 -3.14
CA THR A 23 -7.89 20.59 -3.58
C THR A 23 -8.09 20.00 -4.99
N GLY A 24 -9.34 19.83 -5.39
CA GLY A 24 -9.68 19.30 -6.73
C GLY A 24 -10.02 17.82 -6.72
N GLU A 25 -9.66 17.09 -7.77
CA GLU A 25 -9.89 15.65 -7.87
C GLU A 25 -9.24 14.90 -6.70
N THR A 26 -9.97 13.94 -6.13
CA THR A 26 -9.50 13.23 -4.96
C THR A 26 -8.64 12.03 -5.35
N VAL A 27 -7.40 11.99 -4.84
CA VAL A 27 -6.46 10.89 -4.91
C VAL A 27 -6.29 10.30 -3.53
N VAL A 28 -6.62 9.02 -3.36
CA VAL A 28 -6.43 8.29 -2.08
C VAL A 28 -5.19 7.42 -2.18
N LEU A 29 -4.31 7.53 -1.18
CA LEU A 29 -3.06 6.77 -1.11
C LEU A 29 -3.12 5.71 0.00
N PHE A 30 -2.76 4.47 -0.34
CA PHE A 30 -2.61 3.36 0.60
C PHE A 30 -1.16 2.86 0.59
N HIS A 31 -0.50 2.89 1.74
CA HIS A 31 0.88 2.42 1.92
C HIS A 31 1.01 0.90 1.91
N GLY A 32 2.24 0.40 1.87
CA GLY A 32 2.60 -1.02 1.93
C GLY A 32 2.40 -1.66 3.29
N GLY A 33 3.09 -2.78 3.52
CA GLY A 33 3.20 -3.43 4.83
C GLY A 33 2.00 -4.24 5.31
N ASN A 34 2.17 -4.75 6.53
CA ASN A 34 1.29 -5.72 7.17
C ASN A 34 1.15 -5.42 8.67
N PHE A 35 0.14 -5.97 9.34
CA PHE A 35 0.00 -5.95 10.79
C PHE A 35 1.31 -6.37 11.47
N GLY A 36 1.83 -5.55 12.38
CA GLY A 36 2.97 -5.88 13.22
C GLY A 36 4.13 -6.58 12.49
N SER A 37 4.46 -6.13 11.29
CA SER A 37 5.56 -6.71 10.50
C SER A 37 6.87 -6.68 11.28
N THR A 38 7.57 -7.80 11.37
CA THR A 38 8.90 -7.87 11.98
C THR A 38 10.02 -7.44 11.03
N SER A 39 9.71 -7.13 9.78
CA SER A 39 10.69 -6.68 8.79
C SER A 39 10.89 -5.18 8.82
N SER A 40 9.82 -4.42 8.65
CA SER A 40 9.77 -2.96 8.75
C SER A 40 8.39 -2.52 9.19
N ALA A 41 8.30 -1.36 9.82
CA ALA A 41 7.05 -0.65 9.95
C ALA A 41 6.73 0.05 8.61
N ASP A 42 5.46 0.27 8.36
CA ASP A 42 4.95 0.94 7.17
C ASP A 42 3.81 1.89 7.58
N ALA A 43 3.71 3.02 6.92
CA ALA A 43 2.69 4.03 7.17
C ALA A 43 2.52 4.99 5.98
N THR A 44 1.61 5.94 6.13
CA THR A 44 1.46 7.08 5.21
C THR A 44 2.79 7.84 4.99
N ASP A 45 3.70 7.80 5.97
CA ASP A 45 5.05 8.37 5.91
C ASP A 45 5.92 7.78 4.78
N ASP A 46 5.60 6.60 4.29
CA ASP A 46 6.27 5.98 3.14
C ASP A 46 6.11 6.81 1.86
N TRP A 47 5.00 7.51 1.70
CA TRP A 47 4.75 8.35 0.54
C TRP A 47 5.63 9.62 0.53
N GLY A 48 6.05 10.12 1.71
CA GLY A 48 6.95 11.26 1.85
C GLY A 48 6.52 12.47 1.01
N GLU A 49 7.48 13.11 0.35
CA GLU A 49 7.25 14.29 -0.50
C GLU A 49 6.34 14.04 -1.72
N THR A 50 6.02 12.77 -2.03
CA THR A 50 5.04 12.44 -3.09
C THR A 50 3.66 13.00 -2.74
N ILE A 51 3.30 13.05 -1.45
CA ILE A 51 2.05 13.70 -0.98
C ILE A 51 2.06 15.18 -1.35
N ASP A 52 3.18 15.87 -1.12
CA ASP A 52 3.32 17.30 -1.40
C ASP A 52 3.19 17.59 -2.89
N ASP A 53 3.78 16.75 -3.72
CA ASP A 53 3.71 16.91 -5.17
C ASP A 53 2.30 16.67 -5.71
N ILE A 54 1.59 15.67 -5.21
CA ILE A 54 0.19 15.42 -5.58
C ILE A 54 -0.70 16.56 -5.09
N ALA A 55 -0.48 17.08 -3.87
CA ALA A 55 -1.27 18.17 -3.30
C ALA A 55 -1.21 19.49 -4.10
N LYS A 56 -0.23 19.66 -4.99
CA LYS A 56 -0.12 20.83 -5.90
C LYS A 56 -1.18 20.81 -7.01
N TRP A 57 -1.77 19.66 -7.34
CA TRP A 57 -2.68 19.52 -8.47
C TRP A 57 -3.95 18.69 -8.18
N ALA A 58 -4.05 18.05 -7.00
CA ALA A 58 -5.19 17.25 -6.57
C ALA A 58 -5.43 17.37 -5.06
N ARG A 59 -6.60 16.96 -4.59
CA ARG A 59 -6.82 16.66 -3.18
C ARG A 59 -6.23 15.28 -2.90
N VAL A 60 -5.20 15.19 -2.08
CA VAL A 60 -4.61 13.93 -1.64
C VAL A 60 -5.10 13.55 -0.25
N VAL A 61 -5.58 12.32 -0.11
CA VAL A 61 -5.94 11.71 1.15
C VAL A 61 -5.11 10.43 1.32
N ALA A 62 -4.16 10.43 2.24
CA ALA A 62 -3.34 9.25 2.54
C ALA A 62 -3.78 8.67 3.89
N ILE A 63 -4.06 7.36 3.94
CA ILE A 63 -4.67 6.71 5.10
C ILE A 63 -3.71 5.64 5.63
N ASP A 64 -3.44 5.68 6.94
CA ASP A 64 -2.82 4.54 7.62
C ASP A 64 -3.81 3.40 7.71
N LYS A 65 -3.43 2.24 7.19
CA LYS A 65 -4.29 1.06 7.16
C LYS A 65 -4.58 0.54 8.57
N LEU A 66 -5.66 -0.19 8.73
CA LEU A 66 -6.05 -0.85 9.99
C LEU A 66 -4.86 -1.58 10.63
N GLY A 67 -4.57 -1.29 11.91
CA GLY A 67 -3.49 -1.90 12.68
C GLY A 67 -2.07 -1.56 12.20
N GLN A 68 -1.88 -0.46 11.46
CA GLN A 68 -0.60 -0.03 10.91
C GLN A 68 -0.43 1.48 11.05
N GLY A 69 0.81 1.95 11.01
CA GLY A 69 1.10 3.36 11.22
C GLY A 69 0.63 3.84 12.59
N TYR A 70 -0.18 4.88 12.61
CA TYR A 70 -0.83 5.42 13.81
C TYR A 70 -2.33 5.07 13.88
N THR A 71 -2.80 4.17 13.04
CA THR A 71 -4.15 3.62 13.09
C THR A 71 -4.22 2.45 14.06
N GLY A 72 -5.26 2.43 14.90
CA GLY A 72 -5.46 1.41 15.93
C GLY A 72 -5.63 0.00 15.36
N ASN A 73 -5.41 -1.00 16.21
CA ASN A 73 -5.58 -2.41 15.89
C ASN A 73 -7.04 -2.80 15.68
N PRO A 74 -7.31 -3.91 14.96
CA PRO A 74 -8.63 -4.55 14.94
C PRO A 74 -9.21 -4.72 16.34
N LYS A 75 -10.52 -4.58 16.48
CA LYS A 75 -11.22 -4.73 17.75
C LYS A 75 -11.41 -6.18 18.16
N ILE A 76 -11.42 -7.08 17.20
CA ILE A 76 -11.56 -8.52 17.42
C ILE A 76 -10.46 -9.28 16.65
N ASP A 77 -10.11 -10.43 17.17
CA ASP A 77 -9.03 -11.24 16.62
C ASP A 77 -9.31 -11.78 15.22
N ASP A 78 -10.56 -11.88 14.82
CA ASP A 78 -10.94 -12.36 13.48
C ASP A 78 -10.70 -11.31 12.38
N ASP A 79 -10.51 -10.05 12.75
CA ASP A 79 -10.26 -8.94 11.82
C ASP A 79 -8.76 -8.74 11.49
N TYR A 80 -7.86 -9.60 11.98
CA TYR A 80 -6.46 -9.60 11.52
C TYR A 80 -6.33 -10.22 10.12
N THR A 81 -7.07 -9.67 9.15
CA THR A 81 -7.18 -10.14 7.75
C THR A 81 -7.09 -8.99 6.75
N MET A 82 -6.76 -9.31 5.49
CA MET A 82 -6.82 -8.30 4.43
C MET A 82 -8.26 -7.87 4.11
N ALA A 83 -9.25 -8.75 4.27
CA ALA A 83 -10.66 -8.39 4.11
C ALA A 83 -11.06 -7.28 5.09
N ALA A 84 -10.70 -7.40 6.38
CA ALA A 84 -10.97 -6.36 7.37
C ALA A 84 -10.23 -5.03 7.04
N VAL A 85 -9.01 -5.08 6.48
CA VAL A 85 -8.30 -3.88 6.00
C VAL A 85 -9.06 -3.21 4.86
N VAL A 86 -9.64 -3.99 3.94
CA VAL A 86 -10.46 -3.47 2.82
C VAL A 86 -11.73 -2.81 3.33
N ASP A 87 -12.47 -3.49 4.20
CA ASP A 87 -13.70 -2.97 4.78
C ASP A 87 -13.48 -1.70 5.61
N HIS A 88 -12.44 -1.69 6.43
CA HIS A 88 -12.05 -0.52 7.21
C HIS A 88 -11.70 0.69 6.31
N ALA A 89 -10.94 0.46 5.24
CA ALA A 89 -10.60 1.52 4.30
C ALA A 89 -11.86 2.05 3.59
N HIS A 90 -12.77 1.19 3.16
CA HIS A 90 -14.06 1.60 2.59
C HIS A 90 -14.89 2.44 3.56
N GLN A 91 -15.01 2.00 4.81
CA GLN A 91 -15.70 2.76 5.86
C GLN A 91 -15.03 4.12 6.11
N ALA A 92 -13.69 4.18 6.14
CA ALA A 92 -12.94 5.43 6.29
C ALA A 92 -13.28 6.41 5.16
N LEU A 93 -13.30 5.96 3.90
CA LEU A 93 -13.68 6.80 2.76
C LEU A 93 -15.10 7.36 2.91
N ARG A 94 -16.06 6.54 3.33
CA ARG A 94 -17.45 6.98 3.57
C ARG A 94 -17.54 8.03 4.67
N ILE A 95 -16.86 7.85 5.80
CA ILE A 95 -16.83 8.80 6.92
C ILE A 95 -16.19 10.13 6.49
N LEU A 96 -15.16 10.08 5.62
CA LEU A 96 -14.52 11.26 5.05
C LEU A 96 -15.34 11.97 3.96
N GLY A 97 -16.53 11.46 3.63
CA GLY A 97 -17.38 11.99 2.57
C GLY A 97 -16.78 11.83 1.17
N ILE A 98 -15.93 10.80 0.98
CA ILE A 98 -15.31 10.49 -0.31
C ILE A 98 -16.18 9.44 -1.02
N GLU A 99 -17.08 9.92 -1.86
CA GLU A 99 -17.98 9.04 -2.63
C GLU A 99 -17.23 8.28 -3.73
N SER A 100 -16.29 8.96 -4.42
CA SER A 100 -15.42 8.33 -5.40
C SER A 100 -14.09 9.03 -5.54
N ALA A 101 -13.01 8.26 -5.79
CA ALA A 101 -11.65 8.77 -5.87
C ALA A 101 -10.78 7.94 -6.82
N HIS A 102 -9.60 8.49 -7.18
CA HIS A 102 -8.54 7.72 -7.78
C HIS A 102 -7.78 6.98 -6.67
N LEU A 103 -7.89 5.65 -6.65
CA LEU A 103 -7.29 4.81 -5.61
C LEU A 103 -5.88 4.41 -6.02
N VAL A 104 -4.89 4.80 -5.23
CA VAL A 104 -3.47 4.53 -5.48
C VAL A 104 -2.91 3.72 -4.33
N GLY A 105 -2.36 2.56 -4.60
CA GLY A 105 -1.81 1.72 -3.55
C GLY A 105 -0.42 1.17 -3.87
N HIS A 106 0.46 1.19 -2.88
CA HIS A 106 1.79 0.62 -2.96
C HIS A 106 1.85 -0.74 -2.27
N SER A 107 2.53 -1.72 -2.89
CA SER A 107 2.74 -3.04 -2.29
C SER A 107 1.39 -3.68 -1.85
N ARG A 108 1.20 -4.05 -0.58
CA ARG A 108 -0.12 -4.51 -0.08
C ARG A 108 -1.22 -3.44 -0.18
N GLY A 109 -0.86 -2.15 -0.17
CA GLY A 109 -1.80 -1.08 -0.51
C GLY A 109 -2.30 -1.15 -1.95
N GLY A 110 -1.48 -1.66 -2.89
CA GLY A 110 -1.90 -1.91 -4.27
C GLY A 110 -2.96 -3.02 -4.37
N TYR A 111 -2.81 -4.07 -3.57
CA TYR A 111 -3.85 -5.09 -3.41
C TYR A 111 -5.13 -4.48 -2.83
N LEU A 112 -5.01 -3.67 -1.75
CA LEU A 112 -6.14 -2.96 -1.15
C LEU A 112 -6.87 -2.07 -2.17
N ALA A 113 -6.15 -1.26 -2.95
CA ALA A 113 -6.74 -0.42 -3.98
C ALA A 113 -7.47 -1.24 -5.06
N CYS A 114 -6.89 -2.38 -5.47
CA CYS A 114 -7.51 -3.29 -6.43
C CYS A 114 -8.79 -3.93 -5.85
N ARG A 115 -8.75 -4.45 -4.61
CA ARG A 115 -9.90 -5.05 -3.95
C ARG A 115 -11.03 -4.04 -3.74
N LEU A 116 -10.73 -2.83 -3.25
CA LEU A 116 -11.72 -1.75 -3.14
C LEU A 116 -12.38 -1.45 -4.48
N THR A 117 -11.60 -1.41 -5.58
CA THR A 117 -12.13 -1.16 -6.92
C THR A 117 -13.04 -2.29 -7.40
N VAL A 118 -12.70 -3.53 -7.06
CA VAL A 118 -13.47 -4.72 -7.46
C VAL A 118 -14.73 -4.90 -6.63
N ASP A 119 -14.65 -4.69 -5.32
CA ASP A 119 -15.74 -4.93 -4.38
C ASP A 119 -16.72 -3.75 -4.31
N TYR A 120 -16.20 -2.51 -4.44
CA TYR A 120 -16.94 -1.24 -4.35
C TYR A 120 -16.65 -0.36 -5.57
N PRO A 121 -17.04 -0.78 -6.80
CA PRO A 121 -16.63 -0.09 -8.03
C PRO A 121 -17.12 1.36 -8.10
N GLU A 122 -18.19 1.73 -7.41
CA GLU A 122 -18.68 3.10 -7.31
C GLU A 122 -17.67 4.02 -6.58
N THR A 123 -16.90 3.49 -5.64
CA THR A 123 -15.91 4.25 -4.87
C THR A 123 -14.66 4.61 -5.69
N ALA A 124 -14.40 3.88 -6.78
CA ALA A 124 -13.22 4.06 -7.60
C ALA A 124 -13.51 4.81 -8.92
N LYS A 125 -12.86 5.94 -9.15
CA LYS A 125 -12.73 6.56 -10.49
C LYS A 125 -11.71 5.82 -11.34
N SER A 126 -10.60 5.45 -10.74
CA SER A 126 -9.54 4.61 -11.33
C SER A 126 -8.76 3.90 -10.25
N CYS A 127 -8.01 2.87 -10.63
CA CYS A 127 -7.11 2.11 -9.77
C CYS A 127 -5.66 2.25 -10.23
N VAL A 128 -4.75 2.56 -9.30
CA VAL A 128 -3.30 2.59 -9.58
C VAL A 128 -2.60 1.62 -8.64
N ILE A 129 -1.97 0.61 -9.22
CA ILE A 129 -1.27 -0.46 -8.52
C ILE A 129 0.23 -0.21 -8.64
N VAL A 130 0.91 0.08 -7.52
CA VAL A 130 2.32 0.40 -7.48
C VAL A 130 3.11 -0.74 -6.84
N SER A 131 3.97 -1.41 -7.58
CA SER A 131 4.91 -2.43 -7.09
C SER A 131 4.25 -3.45 -6.14
N SER A 132 3.10 -4.03 -6.54
CA SER A 132 2.29 -4.90 -5.66
C SER A 132 2.45 -6.37 -5.97
N ASN A 133 3.39 -7.03 -5.30
CA ASN A 133 3.50 -8.48 -5.33
C ASN A 133 2.24 -9.19 -4.82
N THR A 134 1.61 -8.65 -3.78
CA THR A 134 0.36 -9.22 -3.23
C THR A 134 -0.76 -9.22 -4.26
N CYS A 135 -0.84 -8.21 -5.14
CA CYS A 135 -1.82 -8.15 -6.22
C CYS A 135 -1.44 -9.04 -7.41
N ALA A 136 -0.14 -9.30 -7.63
CA ALA A 136 0.33 -10.13 -8.74
C ALA A 136 0.06 -11.64 -8.52
N PRO A 137 -0.09 -12.46 -9.58
CA PRO A 137 -0.17 -13.91 -9.46
C PRO A 137 1.08 -14.52 -8.83
N GLY A 138 0.90 -15.66 -8.17
CA GLY A 138 1.99 -16.39 -7.52
C GLY A 138 2.33 -15.88 -6.12
N THR A 139 3.46 -16.34 -5.60
CA THR A 139 3.99 -16.01 -4.27
C THR A 139 5.25 -15.16 -4.40
N GLY A 140 5.45 -14.21 -3.48
CA GLY A 140 6.67 -13.41 -3.41
C GLY A 140 7.84 -14.16 -2.78
N GLY A 141 9.05 -13.66 -3.01
CA GLY A 141 10.30 -14.27 -2.56
C GLY A 141 11.14 -13.36 -1.65
N ASN A 142 10.53 -12.73 -0.64
CA ASN A 142 11.26 -11.81 0.26
C ASN A 142 12.21 -12.51 1.25
N GLU A 143 12.07 -13.82 1.44
CA GLU A 143 12.87 -14.60 2.41
C GLU A 143 14.37 -14.47 2.17
N LYS A 144 14.80 -14.56 0.90
CA LYS A 144 16.22 -14.38 0.55
C LYS A 144 16.71 -12.95 0.76
N LEU A 145 15.82 -11.98 0.55
CA LEU A 145 16.13 -10.57 0.71
C LEU A 145 16.42 -10.24 2.18
N PHE A 146 15.73 -10.88 3.12
CA PHE A 146 15.85 -10.61 4.56
C PHE A 146 16.72 -11.60 5.32
N ALA A 147 17.38 -12.54 4.64
CA ALA A 147 18.18 -13.59 5.28
C ALA A 147 19.26 -13.06 6.28
N ASN A 148 19.79 -11.86 6.02
CA ASN A 148 20.85 -11.24 6.85
C ASN A 148 20.39 -9.89 7.44
N LYS A 149 19.11 -9.73 7.74
CA LYS A 149 18.60 -8.51 8.36
C LYS A 149 19.26 -8.29 9.75
N PRO A 150 19.70 -7.05 10.07
CA PRO A 150 20.26 -6.74 11.38
C PRO A 150 19.29 -7.05 12.52
N THR A 151 19.84 -7.49 13.65
CA THR A 151 19.13 -7.72 14.91
C THR A 151 19.62 -6.78 15.98
N PRO A 152 18.75 -6.26 16.86
CA PRO A 152 17.30 -6.52 16.93
C PRO A 152 16.53 -5.88 15.76
N SER A 153 15.39 -6.51 15.39
CA SER A 153 14.50 -5.98 14.37
C SER A 153 13.87 -4.65 14.79
N LEU A 154 13.41 -3.87 13.81
CA LEU A 154 12.64 -2.62 14.03
C LEU A 154 13.44 -1.49 14.71
N THR A 155 14.74 -1.63 14.85
CA THR A 155 15.64 -0.53 15.20
C THR A 155 15.85 0.38 13.99
N ALA A 156 16.34 1.60 14.19
CA ALA A 156 16.67 2.51 13.08
C ALA A 156 17.64 1.86 12.07
N GLU A 157 18.63 1.11 12.57
CA GLU A 157 19.56 0.37 11.71
C GLU A 157 18.86 -0.69 10.86
N SER A 158 18.01 -1.53 11.49
CA SER A 158 17.31 -2.59 10.76
C SER A 158 16.24 -2.04 9.81
N GLN A 159 15.55 -0.95 10.17
CA GLN A 159 14.62 -0.25 9.29
C GLN A 159 15.35 0.29 8.05
N ARG A 160 16.45 1.04 8.25
CA ARG A 160 17.28 1.55 7.17
C ARG A 160 17.75 0.43 6.25
N TRP A 161 18.27 -0.64 6.83
CA TRP A 161 18.77 -1.78 6.07
C TRP A 161 17.69 -2.38 5.16
N VAL A 162 16.45 -2.54 5.64
CA VAL A 162 15.32 -3.05 4.86
C VAL A 162 14.96 -2.09 3.73
N LEU A 163 14.82 -0.79 4.03
CA LEU A 163 14.45 0.23 3.05
C LEU A 163 15.50 0.33 1.92
N GLU A 164 16.78 0.29 2.26
CA GLU A 164 17.88 0.29 1.28
C GLU A 164 17.88 -0.96 0.40
N ARG A 165 17.54 -2.12 0.95
CA ARG A 165 17.43 -3.38 0.17
C ARG A 165 16.24 -3.38 -0.78
N TYR A 166 15.18 -2.71 -0.44
CA TYR A 166 14.02 -2.55 -1.32
C TYR A 166 14.24 -1.49 -2.40
N SER A 167 15.16 -0.56 -2.19
CA SER A 167 15.45 0.52 -3.13
C SER A 167 16.55 0.14 -4.10
N TYR A 168 16.47 0.60 -5.34
CA TYR A 168 17.58 0.59 -6.28
C TYR A 168 18.63 1.63 -5.89
N ASN A 169 18.17 2.82 -5.49
CA ASN A 169 19.02 3.91 -5.05
C ASN A 169 18.83 4.20 -3.55
N ALA A 170 19.76 3.73 -2.73
CA ALA A 170 19.74 3.92 -1.28
C ALA A 170 19.69 5.40 -0.83
N LYS A 171 20.04 6.37 -1.69
CA LYS A 171 19.94 7.81 -1.36
C LYS A 171 18.50 8.29 -1.15
N CYS A 172 17.49 7.55 -1.59
CA CYS A 172 16.09 7.88 -1.29
C CYS A 172 15.71 7.57 0.15
N VAL A 173 16.52 6.78 0.87
CA VAL A 173 16.30 6.40 2.27
C VAL A 173 16.88 7.48 3.18
N THR A 174 16.04 8.42 3.58
CA THR A 174 16.45 9.55 4.46
C THR A 174 16.36 9.17 5.93
N ASP A 175 17.14 9.86 6.78
CA ASP A 175 17.06 9.70 8.24
C ASP A 175 15.66 10.02 8.76
N GLU A 176 15.00 11.01 8.19
CA GLU A 176 13.65 11.41 8.57
C GLU A 176 12.65 10.26 8.36
N TRP A 177 12.71 9.60 7.21
CA TRP A 177 11.85 8.45 6.93
C TRP A 177 12.12 7.28 7.87
N VAL A 178 13.40 6.92 8.05
CA VAL A 178 13.81 5.86 8.98
C VAL A 178 13.35 6.16 10.40
N ASN A 179 13.53 7.40 10.88
CA ASN A 179 13.10 7.80 12.22
C ASN A 179 11.57 7.76 12.39
N ALA A 180 10.80 8.16 11.37
CA ALA A 180 9.35 8.08 11.39
C ALA A 180 8.88 6.62 11.55
N LEU A 181 9.40 5.71 10.73
CA LEU A 181 9.04 4.29 10.82
C LEU A 181 9.52 3.64 12.12
N THR A 182 10.70 4.03 12.62
CA THR A 182 11.20 3.55 13.92
C THR A 182 10.28 3.98 15.06
N ALA A 183 9.80 5.23 15.07
CA ALA A 183 8.85 5.72 16.07
C ALA A 183 7.50 4.96 16.01
N ILE A 184 7.05 4.60 14.81
CA ILE A 184 5.85 3.77 14.64
C ILE A 184 6.07 2.38 15.22
N ALA A 185 7.20 1.75 14.93
CA ALA A 185 7.53 0.42 15.43
C ALA A 185 7.67 0.34 16.97
N GLN A 186 7.91 1.48 17.62
CA GLN A 186 8.01 1.59 19.09
C GLN A 186 6.64 1.77 19.78
N GLN A 187 5.55 1.90 19.05
CA GLN A 187 4.22 2.03 19.65
C GLN A 187 3.77 0.72 20.29
N GLN A 188 3.05 0.82 21.41
CA GLN A 188 2.47 -0.33 22.07
C GLN A 188 1.51 -1.09 21.12
N SER A 189 0.67 -0.38 20.36
CA SER A 189 -0.23 -0.98 19.36
C SER A 189 0.51 -1.79 18.30
N TYR A 190 1.71 -1.35 17.90
CA TYR A 190 2.55 -2.09 16.96
C TYR A 190 3.07 -3.40 17.57
N ALA A 191 3.55 -3.34 18.82
CA ALA A 191 4.02 -4.52 19.53
C ALA A 191 2.87 -5.54 19.73
N GLU A 192 1.68 -5.09 20.14
CA GLU A 192 0.49 -5.93 20.24
C GLU A 192 0.12 -6.62 18.93
N ALA A 193 0.13 -5.87 17.80
CA ALA A 193 -0.11 -6.45 16.49
C ALA A 193 0.99 -7.46 16.09
N ALA A 194 2.26 -7.18 16.42
CA ALA A 194 3.37 -8.09 16.15
C ALA A 194 3.22 -9.41 16.94
N ASP A 195 2.83 -9.34 18.21
CA ASP A 195 2.57 -10.51 19.06
C ASP A 195 1.41 -11.34 18.50
N LYS A 196 0.29 -10.69 18.12
CA LYS A 196 -0.84 -11.37 17.46
C LYS A 196 -0.40 -12.11 16.19
N MET A 197 0.39 -11.47 15.34
CA MET A 197 0.81 -12.06 14.07
C MET A 197 1.83 -13.18 14.25
N THR A 198 2.74 -13.07 15.24
CA THR A 198 3.85 -14.02 15.42
C THR A 198 3.57 -15.03 16.52
N GLN A 199 3.37 -14.60 17.77
CA GLN A 199 3.22 -15.48 18.95
C GLN A 199 1.88 -16.17 18.98
N ASP A 200 0.77 -15.45 18.70
CA ASP A 200 -0.56 -16.04 18.59
C ASP A 200 -0.77 -16.78 17.25
N GLY A 201 0.19 -16.67 16.33
CA GLY A 201 0.21 -17.40 15.06
C GLY A 201 -0.79 -16.90 14.02
N PHE A 202 -1.36 -15.69 14.16
CA PHE A 202 -2.39 -15.17 13.24
C PHE A 202 -1.90 -14.99 11.81
N LEU A 203 -0.58 -14.78 11.62
CA LEU A 203 0.00 -14.76 10.28
C LEU A 203 -0.36 -16.03 9.48
N TRP A 204 -0.25 -17.18 10.11
CA TRP A 204 -0.42 -18.50 9.49
C TRP A 204 -1.84 -19.05 9.60
N THR A 205 -2.58 -18.68 10.66
CA THR A 205 -3.89 -19.24 10.94
C THR A 205 -5.06 -18.38 10.42
N LYS A 206 -4.85 -17.07 10.24
CA LYS A 206 -5.89 -16.13 9.80
C LYS A 206 -5.47 -15.34 8.56
N PHE A 207 -4.35 -14.59 8.65
CA PHE A 207 -3.98 -13.60 7.64
C PHE A 207 -3.65 -14.22 6.29
N LEU A 208 -2.70 -15.15 6.22
CA LEU A 208 -2.31 -15.77 4.95
C LEU A 208 -3.40 -16.65 4.35
N PRO A 209 -4.10 -17.52 5.09
CA PRO A 209 -5.21 -18.28 4.53
C PRO A 209 -6.33 -17.37 3.99
N GLY A 210 -6.73 -16.36 4.74
CA GLY A 210 -7.73 -15.38 4.29
C GLY A 210 -7.27 -14.63 3.03
N LEU A 211 -6.03 -14.16 3.01
CA LEU A 211 -5.47 -13.47 1.84
C LEU A 211 -5.46 -14.37 0.59
N LEU A 212 -5.14 -15.66 0.72
CA LEU A 212 -5.14 -16.59 -0.41
C LEU A 212 -6.54 -16.75 -0.99
N THR A 213 -7.54 -16.99 -0.14
CA THR A 213 -8.95 -17.09 -0.54
C THR A 213 -9.45 -15.81 -1.21
N ASP A 214 -9.17 -14.64 -0.60
CA ASP A 214 -9.54 -13.33 -1.16
C ASP A 214 -8.87 -13.07 -2.51
N LYS A 215 -7.62 -13.50 -2.66
CA LYS A 215 -6.85 -13.36 -3.90
C LYS A 215 -7.39 -14.24 -5.02
N GLU A 216 -7.78 -15.47 -4.72
CA GLU A 216 -8.45 -16.37 -5.67
C GLU A 216 -9.76 -15.75 -6.16
N GLU A 217 -10.57 -15.24 -5.26
CA GLU A 217 -11.83 -14.57 -5.60
C GLU A 217 -11.58 -13.30 -6.44
N MET A 218 -10.59 -12.48 -6.07
CA MET A 218 -10.20 -11.31 -6.86
C MET A 218 -9.85 -11.69 -8.29
N PHE A 219 -9.01 -12.72 -8.50
CA PHE A 219 -8.66 -13.17 -9.85
C PHE A 219 -9.85 -13.74 -10.61
N ARG A 220 -10.73 -14.49 -9.95
CA ARG A 220 -11.98 -14.98 -10.57
C ARG A 220 -12.83 -13.80 -11.08
N ILE A 221 -12.96 -12.73 -10.31
CA ILE A 221 -13.67 -11.53 -10.70
C ILE A 221 -12.95 -10.81 -11.85
N LEU A 222 -11.64 -10.60 -11.75
CA LEU A 222 -10.88 -9.94 -12.81
C LEU A 222 -10.95 -10.68 -14.15
N GLN A 223 -10.95 -12.01 -14.14
CA GLN A 223 -11.06 -12.85 -15.34
C GLN A 223 -12.47 -12.88 -15.92
N THR A 224 -13.50 -12.79 -15.09
CA THR A 224 -14.91 -12.87 -15.55
C THR A 224 -15.46 -11.53 -15.99
N ARG A 225 -15.47 -10.51 -15.12
CA ARG A 225 -16.04 -9.18 -15.38
C ARG A 225 -15.02 -8.06 -15.55
N GLY A 226 -13.72 -8.30 -15.22
CA GLY A 226 -12.67 -7.29 -15.23
C GLY A 226 -12.76 -6.33 -14.04
N ILE A 227 -11.79 -5.41 -13.94
CA ILE A 227 -11.74 -4.38 -12.90
C ILE A 227 -12.78 -3.26 -13.11
N GLN A 228 -13.33 -3.11 -14.32
CA GLN A 228 -14.38 -2.16 -14.72
C GLN A 228 -14.04 -0.67 -14.46
N ARG A 229 -12.80 -0.35 -14.25
CA ARG A 229 -12.29 1.02 -14.05
C ARG A 229 -10.95 1.18 -14.76
N PRO A 230 -10.60 2.38 -15.23
CA PRO A 230 -9.26 2.62 -15.73
C PRO A 230 -8.22 2.15 -14.72
N VAL A 231 -7.24 1.39 -15.18
CA VAL A 231 -6.21 0.85 -14.29
C VAL A 231 -4.81 1.17 -14.82
N LEU A 232 -3.95 1.64 -13.91
CA LEU A 232 -2.53 1.87 -14.17
C LEU A 232 -1.71 0.98 -13.23
N GLN A 233 -0.83 0.19 -13.81
CA GLN A 233 0.19 -0.54 -13.08
C GLN A 233 1.52 0.21 -13.21
N ILE A 234 2.16 0.57 -12.09
CA ILE A 234 3.49 1.20 -12.05
C ILE A 234 4.46 0.27 -11.35
N TRP A 235 5.65 0.07 -11.93
CA TRP A 235 6.65 -0.85 -11.39
C TRP A 235 8.07 -0.33 -11.53
N GLY A 236 8.88 -0.53 -10.49
CA GLY A 236 10.33 -0.40 -10.59
C GLY A 236 10.94 -1.60 -11.31
N TYR A 237 11.76 -1.37 -12.34
CA TYR A 237 12.44 -2.46 -13.07
C TYR A 237 13.34 -3.29 -12.14
N ASN A 238 13.91 -2.66 -11.13
CA ASN A 238 14.84 -3.26 -10.18
C ASN A 238 14.17 -3.64 -8.85
N ASP A 239 12.82 -3.75 -8.83
CA ASP A 239 12.09 -4.18 -7.64
C ASP A 239 12.51 -5.62 -7.25
N PRO A 240 13.12 -5.82 -6.06
CA PRO A 240 13.59 -7.13 -5.66
C PRO A 240 12.47 -8.05 -5.12
N THR A 241 11.25 -7.52 -4.95
CA THR A 241 10.16 -8.21 -4.25
C THR A 241 9.27 -9.03 -5.20
N VAL A 242 9.25 -8.67 -6.48
CA VAL A 242 8.40 -9.33 -7.47
C VAL A 242 9.06 -9.37 -8.84
N SER A 243 8.98 -10.50 -9.50
CA SER A 243 9.52 -10.65 -10.84
C SER A 243 8.70 -9.88 -11.89
N HIS A 244 9.37 -9.43 -12.95
CA HIS A 244 8.71 -8.81 -14.11
C HIS A 244 7.67 -9.76 -14.75
N ALA A 245 7.91 -11.07 -14.72
CA ALA A 245 6.98 -12.05 -15.26
C ALA A 245 5.65 -12.04 -14.49
N GLN A 246 5.69 -11.94 -13.15
CA GLN A 246 4.48 -11.85 -12.33
C GLN A 246 3.78 -10.50 -12.53
N ALA A 247 4.54 -9.42 -12.65
CA ALA A 247 4.00 -8.08 -12.94
C ALA A 247 3.33 -8.03 -14.31
N PHE A 248 3.94 -8.65 -15.34
CA PHE A 248 3.38 -8.75 -16.68
C PHE A 248 2.11 -9.61 -16.69
N GLU A 249 2.09 -10.71 -15.96
CA GLU A 249 0.91 -11.57 -15.89
C GLU A 249 -0.27 -10.85 -15.22
N LEU A 250 -0.03 -10.05 -14.18
CA LEU A 250 -1.07 -9.19 -13.62
C LEU A 250 -1.59 -8.20 -14.67
N TYR A 251 -0.69 -7.52 -15.41
CA TYR A 251 -1.10 -6.62 -16.48
C TYR A 251 -1.94 -7.32 -17.53
N ARG A 252 -1.55 -8.52 -17.96
CA ARG A 252 -2.28 -9.32 -18.95
C ARG A 252 -3.70 -9.60 -18.49
N ILE A 253 -3.88 -10.00 -17.22
CA ILE A 253 -5.20 -10.26 -16.63
C ILE A 253 -6.06 -8.98 -16.60
N LEU A 254 -5.48 -7.85 -16.20
CA LEU A 254 -6.20 -6.58 -16.15
C LEU A 254 -6.60 -6.08 -17.55
N ALA A 255 -5.68 -6.16 -18.51
CA ALA A 255 -5.87 -5.67 -19.86
C ALA A 255 -6.84 -6.52 -20.71
N GLU A 256 -7.09 -7.76 -20.33
CA GLU A 256 -8.02 -8.64 -21.06
C GLU A 256 -9.45 -8.09 -21.12
N LYS A 257 -9.89 -7.44 -20.02
CA LYS A 257 -11.25 -6.91 -19.89
C LYS A 257 -11.31 -5.38 -19.78
N GLU A 258 -10.21 -4.69 -19.51
CA GLU A 258 -10.17 -3.22 -19.36
C GLU A 258 -9.27 -2.59 -20.44
N ARG A 259 -9.90 -1.94 -21.44
CA ARG A 259 -9.19 -1.32 -22.56
C ARG A 259 -8.30 -0.14 -22.15
N ARG A 260 -8.57 0.49 -21.01
CA ARG A 260 -7.81 1.62 -20.45
C ARG A 260 -6.72 1.14 -19.49
N ALA A 261 -6.44 -0.19 -19.45
CA ALA A 261 -5.31 -0.72 -18.69
C ALA A 261 -4.00 -0.20 -19.27
N ARG A 262 -3.14 0.29 -18.39
CA ARG A 262 -1.80 0.80 -18.71
C ARG A 262 -0.77 0.17 -17.79
N TRP A 263 0.42 -0.03 -18.31
CA TRP A 263 1.57 -0.47 -17.53
C TRP A 263 2.77 0.44 -17.78
N GLN A 264 3.34 0.97 -16.71
CA GLN A 264 4.53 1.81 -16.71
C GLN A 264 5.64 1.17 -15.91
N ILE A 265 6.79 0.97 -16.52
CA ILE A 265 8.00 0.49 -15.85
C ILE A 265 9.00 1.63 -15.73
N PHE A 266 9.60 1.79 -14.56
CA PHE A 266 10.68 2.73 -14.29
C PHE A 266 12.00 1.97 -14.19
N ASN A 267 12.90 2.17 -15.17
CA ASN A 267 14.27 1.69 -15.05
C ASN A 267 15.01 2.46 -13.94
N GLU A 268 15.99 1.85 -13.32
CA GLU A 268 16.73 2.42 -12.18
C GLU A 268 15.81 2.81 -11.00
N ALA A 269 14.84 1.97 -10.71
CA ALA A 269 13.93 2.10 -9.58
C ALA A 269 13.63 0.74 -8.98
N GLY A 270 13.60 0.64 -7.66
CA GLY A 270 13.24 -0.51 -6.85
C GLY A 270 11.77 -0.48 -6.44
N HIS A 271 11.51 -1.02 -5.24
CA HIS A 271 10.17 -1.16 -4.69
C HIS A 271 9.48 0.18 -4.42
N PHE A 272 10.24 1.20 -4.03
CA PHE A 272 9.74 2.55 -3.75
C PHE A 272 9.90 3.50 -4.94
N CYS A 273 9.52 3.07 -6.14
CA CYS A 273 9.70 3.83 -7.37
C CYS A 273 9.11 5.25 -7.32
N TYR A 274 8.07 5.48 -6.51
CA TYR A 274 7.45 6.79 -6.27
C TYR A 274 8.31 7.74 -5.41
N ARG A 275 9.29 7.22 -4.66
CA ARG A 275 10.32 8.02 -3.97
C ARG A 275 11.56 8.18 -4.82
N GLU A 276 12.03 7.09 -5.43
CA GLU A 276 13.27 7.04 -6.19
C GLU A 276 13.19 7.87 -7.47
N GLN A 277 12.05 7.87 -8.14
CA GLN A 277 11.78 8.65 -9.35
C GLN A 277 10.53 9.53 -9.19
N ARG A 278 10.45 10.25 -8.08
CA ARG A 278 9.29 11.01 -7.65
C ARG A 278 8.68 11.92 -8.72
N LYS A 279 9.48 12.70 -9.42
CA LYS A 279 8.99 13.60 -10.48
C LYS A 279 8.29 12.83 -11.59
N ARG A 280 8.96 11.80 -12.11
CA ARG A 280 8.42 10.95 -13.18
C ARG A 280 7.17 10.20 -12.73
N PHE A 281 7.15 9.71 -11.48
CA PHE A 281 5.96 9.07 -10.90
C PHE A 281 4.76 10.04 -10.91
N ASN A 282 4.95 11.26 -10.44
CA ASN A 282 3.90 12.27 -10.38
C ASN A 282 3.41 12.69 -11.80
N GLU A 283 4.30 12.83 -12.76
CA GLU A 283 3.94 13.11 -14.17
C GLU A 283 3.06 12.00 -14.76
N VAL A 284 3.46 10.75 -14.58
CA VAL A 284 2.71 9.57 -15.05
C VAL A 284 1.36 9.48 -14.36
N LEU A 285 1.32 9.62 -13.03
CA LEU A 285 0.09 9.58 -12.26
C LEU A 285 -0.89 10.68 -12.68
N ARG A 286 -0.41 11.93 -12.77
CA ARG A 286 -1.22 13.07 -13.18
C ARG A 286 -1.77 12.91 -14.60
N SER A 287 -0.92 12.46 -15.55
CA SER A 287 -1.34 12.20 -16.92
C SER A 287 -2.38 11.08 -17.01
N PHE A 288 -2.24 10.03 -16.19
CA PHE A 288 -3.22 8.96 -16.16
C PHE A 288 -4.57 9.45 -15.60
N ILE A 289 -4.57 10.13 -14.46
CA ILE A 289 -5.79 10.63 -13.80
C ILE A 289 -6.56 11.62 -14.70
N ALA A 290 -5.86 12.49 -15.40
CA ALA A 290 -6.49 13.45 -16.33
C ALA A 290 -7.20 12.78 -17.52
N ASN A 291 -6.94 11.49 -17.80
CA ASN A 291 -7.50 10.73 -18.92
C ASN A 291 -8.26 9.46 -18.48
N ALA A 292 -8.54 9.31 -17.21
CA ALA A 292 -9.19 8.14 -16.61
C ALA A 292 -10.72 8.19 -16.66
#